data_0e981b788b365d7ff76d072f395b63d8
#
_entry.id   0e981b788b365d7ff76d072f395b63d8
#
_cell.length_a   1.000
_cell.length_b   1.000
_cell.length_c   1.000
_cell.angle_alpha   90.00
_cell.angle_beta   90.00
_cell.angle_gamma   90.00
#
_symmetry.space_group_name_H-M   'P 1'
#
loop_
_entity.id
_entity.type
_entity.pdbx_description
1 polymer ?
#
loop_
_entity_poly.entity_id
_entity_poly.type
_entity_poly.pdbx_seq_one_letter_code
_entity_poly.pdbx_strand_id
1 'polypeptide(L)'
;MDIIETLKMYEDQGYLDKETIHGAIMESAKKYPDKDAVIDFEGTYTYRQLDDYSNYLADYFIKEGLKKDDTVLLQLPNIRLYVAVLLGLLKAGIKPVLMLPTHREKELESVGNTIHSKAYIGCVEFLGGEYVSMAYKLFKEGRLNVEKIFADTTFTGDDGYEAEVLPGFGDKVIGTEYNDYVNNYRDTALYLLSGGTTNLPKLIPRIHEAYVYNARATCKVTDITDKSVYLAVLSTSHDYPLTSPGILGCLYSGGTIVLCHTAGFDEAFDMIERYKVTFTSIVPAIALIWAEVLDWYEADFSSLERISLGAAKLDRELALKLIDKLDIKLHQAYGLGEGITCYTSIDDPLDVILETQGKPVSKGDSVKIVDANGNELSPYEQGELLEKGPYTFMGYYGNEALNENLFTEDGYLHTGDKAYLDADGNVVICGRVKEQINRA
;
A
#
# COMPACT_ATOMS: atom_id res chain seq x y z
N MET A 1 8.01 24.55 4.02
CA MET A 1 8.90 23.91 5.03
C MET A 1 9.95 23.10 4.28
N ASP A 2 11.22 23.13 4.67
CA ASP A 2 12.26 22.32 4.03
C ASP A 2 12.07 20.85 4.43
N ILE A 3 11.98 19.97 3.42
CA ILE A 3 11.81 18.51 3.60
C ILE A 3 12.92 17.94 4.49
N ILE A 4 14.16 18.34 4.24
CA ILE A 4 15.32 17.82 4.95
C ILE A 4 15.28 18.23 6.43
N GLU A 5 14.91 19.49 6.72
CA GLU A 5 14.77 19.98 8.10
C GLU A 5 13.62 19.28 8.84
N THR A 6 12.48 19.02 8.17
CA THR A 6 11.35 18.31 8.76
C THR A 6 11.68 16.87 9.10
N LEU A 7 12.29 16.13 8.18
CA LEU A 7 12.71 14.75 8.42
C LEU A 7 13.75 14.66 9.53
N LYS A 8 14.72 15.58 9.53
CA LYS A 8 15.73 15.66 10.60
C LYS A 8 15.11 15.93 11.97
N MET A 9 14.11 16.80 12.05
CA MET A 9 13.39 17.05 13.30
C MET A 9 12.75 15.76 13.85
N TYR A 10 12.07 14.98 13.00
CA TYR A 10 11.47 13.72 13.44
C TYR A 10 12.51 12.63 13.76
N GLU A 11 13.65 12.64 13.07
CA GLU A 11 14.80 11.78 13.37
C GLU A 11 15.40 12.12 14.75
N ASP A 12 15.62 13.41 15.03
CA ASP A 12 16.14 13.89 16.33
C ASP A 12 15.16 13.59 17.48
N GLN A 13 13.86 13.46 17.20
CA GLN A 13 12.81 13.05 18.15
C GLN A 13 12.71 11.52 18.30
N GLY A 14 13.46 10.73 17.51
CA GLY A 14 13.48 9.28 17.59
C GLY A 14 12.31 8.56 16.91
N TYR A 15 11.67 9.21 15.93
CA TYR A 15 10.62 8.59 15.13
C TYR A 15 11.15 7.90 13.88
N LEU A 16 12.20 8.41 13.26
CA LEU A 16 12.76 7.89 12.01
C LEU A 16 14.11 7.21 12.26
N ASP A 17 14.28 5.98 11.73
CA ASP A 17 15.38 5.07 12.07
C ASP A 17 16.46 4.95 10.98
N LYS A 18 16.49 5.83 9.97
CA LYS A 18 17.47 5.81 8.86
C LYS A 18 17.50 4.49 8.08
N GLU A 19 16.35 3.86 7.92
CA GLU A 19 16.25 2.59 7.21
C GLU A 19 15.61 2.72 5.84
N THR A 20 16.03 1.85 4.93
CA THR A 20 15.33 1.65 3.66
C THR A 20 14.30 0.53 3.77
N ILE A 21 13.26 0.55 2.94
CA ILE A 21 12.21 -0.49 2.90
C ILE A 21 12.82 -1.88 2.72
N HIS A 22 13.69 -2.05 1.73
CA HIS A 22 14.35 -3.33 1.48
C HIS A 22 15.31 -3.72 2.61
N GLY A 23 16.02 -2.75 3.21
CA GLY A 23 16.93 -2.99 4.34
C GLY A 23 16.19 -3.59 5.54
N ALA A 24 15.04 -3.02 5.91
CA ALA A 24 14.22 -3.54 7.00
C ALA A 24 13.70 -4.98 6.74
N ILE A 25 13.37 -5.32 5.49
CA ILE A 25 12.95 -6.68 5.11
C ILE A 25 14.14 -7.66 5.09
N MET A 26 15.33 -7.22 4.63
CA MET A 26 16.55 -8.03 4.67
C MET A 26 16.92 -8.45 6.11
N GLU A 27 16.68 -7.59 7.11
CA GLU A 27 16.90 -7.98 8.51
C GLU A 27 15.96 -9.13 8.93
N SER A 28 14.71 -9.11 8.49
CA SER A 28 13.78 -10.25 8.70
C SER A 28 14.24 -11.51 7.96
N ALA A 29 14.75 -11.38 6.74
CA ALA A 29 15.30 -12.50 5.97
C ALA A 29 16.52 -13.14 6.64
N LYS A 30 17.38 -12.36 7.28
CA LYS A 30 18.50 -12.88 8.09
C LYS A 30 18.01 -13.62 9.35
N LYS A 31 16.95 -13.12 9.98
CA LYS A 31 16.42 -13.67 11.24
C LYS A 31 15.59 -14.93 11.01
N TYR A 32 14.83 -15.00 9.92
CA TYR A 32 13.87 -16.07 9.61
C TYR A 32 14.07 -16.69 8.22
N PRO A 33 15.29 -17.09 7.82
CA PRO A 33 15.60 -17.39 6.41
C PRO A 33 14.75 -18.50 5.80
N ASP A 34 14.40 -19.52 6.56
CA ASP A 34 13.71 -20.70 6.07
C ASP A 34 12.19 -20.67 6.35
N LYS A 35 11.68 -19.54 6.88
CA LYS A 35 10.27 -19.33 7.09
C LYS A 35 9.58 -18.87 5.80
N ASP A 36 8.33 -19.27 5.61
CA ASP A 36 7.49 -18.80 4.53
C ASP A 36 7.26 -17.29 4.66
N ALA A 37 7.66 -16.53 3.63
CA ALA A 37 7.50 -15.09 3.55
C ALA A 37 6.26 -14.70 2.73
N VAL A 38 6.12 -15.28 1.55
CA VAL A 38 5.05 -14.95 0.60
C VAL A 38 4.49 -16.23 -0.03
N ILE A 39 3.18 -16.36 0.01
CA ILE A 39 2.42 -17.49 -0.54
C ILE A 39 1.42 -16.94 -1.56
N ASP A 40 1.28 -17.59 -2.71
CA ASP A 40 0.20 -17.38 -3.66
C ASP A 40 -0.31 -18.73 -4.18
N PHE A 41 -1.19 -18.72 -5.18
CA PHE A 41 -1.75 -19.94 -5.77
C PHE A 41 -0.72 -20.83 -6.49
N GLU A 42 0.44 -20.27 -6.91
CA GLU A 42 1.50 -21.03 -7.58
C GLU A 42 2.50 -21.65 -6.60
N GLY A 43 2.57 -21.17 -5.35
CA GLY A 43 3.46 -21.71 -4.33
C GLY A 43 3.97 -20.69 -3.32
N THR A 44 5.16 -20.91 -2.81
CA THR A 44 5.73 -20.18 -1.69
C THR A 44 7.15 -19.72 -1.98
N TYR A 45 7.51 -18.52 -1.50
CA TYR A 45 8.90 -18.12 -1.27
C TYR A 45 9.16 -18.05 0.22
N THR A 46 10.24 -18.68 0.69
CA THR A 46 10.79 -18.40 2.02
C THR A 46 11.43 -17.01 2.03
N TYR A 47 11.74 -16.50 3.22
CA TYR A 47 12.45 -15.21 3.35
C TYR A 47 13.79 -15.20 2.60
N ARG A 48 14.57 -16.29 2.70
CA ARG A 48 15.80 -16.47 1.92
C ARG A 48 15.55 -16.43 0.42
N GLN A 49 14.57 -17.17 -0.05
CA GLN A 49 14.23 -17.22 -1.47
C GLN A 49 13.75 -15.87 -2.01
N LEU A 50 12.95 -15.14 -1.21
CA LEU A 50 12.51 -13.80 -1.56
C LEU A 50 13.69 -12.82 -1.62
N ASP A 51 14.61 -12.92 -0.67
CA ASP A 51 15.81 -12.08 -0.62
C ASP A 51 16.72 -12.35 -1.82
N ASP A 52 17.09 -13.62 -2.07
CA ASP A 52 17.89 -14.05 -3.21
C ASP A 52 17.26 -13.60 -4.53
N TYR A 53 15.95 -13.80 -4.68
CA TYR A 53 15.25 -13.46 -5.92
C TYR A 53 15.18 -11.96 -6.16
N SER A 54 14.91 -11.18 -5.15
CA SER A 54 14.93 -9.71 -5.28
C SER A 54 16.34 -9.15 -5.51
N ASN A 55 17.40 -9.81 -4.99
CA ASN A 55 18.79 -9.48 -5.34
C ASN A 55 19.07 -9.75 -6.82
N TYR A 56 18.67 -10.92 -7.30
CA TYR A 56 18.81 -11.30 -8.71
C TYR A 56 18.05 -10.34 -9.64
N LEU A 57 16.82 -9.96 -9.29
CA LEU A 57 16.02 -9.00 -10.06
C LEU A 57 16.63 -7.61 -10.06
N ALA A 58 17.23 -7.16 -8.95
CA ALA A 58 17.94 -5.89 -8.91
C ALA A 58 19.10 -5.85 -9.92
N ASP A 59 19.94 -6.90 -9.93
CA ASP A 59 21.02 -7.05 -10.90
C ASP A 59 20.49 -7.15 -12.35
N TYR A 60 19.40 -7.87 -12.55
CA TYR A 60 18.76 -8.00 -13.85
C TYR A 60 18.31 -6.65 -14.40
N PHE A 61 17.58 -5.84 -13.64
CA PHE A 61 17.12 -4.52 -14.08
C PHE A 61 18.28 -3.59 -14.43
N ILE A 62 19.36 -3.60 -13.65
CA ILE A 62 20.57 -2.81 -13.96
C ILE A 62 21.23 -3.28 -15.26
N LYS A 63 21.33 -4.60 -15.48
CA LYS A 63 21.87 -5.19 -16.73
C LYS A 63 21.01 -4.84 -17.93
N GLU A 64 19.68 -4.76 -17.74
CA GLU A 64 18.75 -4.34 -18.78
C GLU A 64 18.79 -2.81 -19.04
N GLY A 65 19.67 -2.06 -18.37
CA GLY A 65 19.94 -0.66 -18.64
C GLY A 65 19.20 0.33 -17.78
N LEU A 66 18.34 -0.12 -16.85
CA LEU A 66 17.75 0.76 -15.85
C LEU A 66 18.81 1.22 -14.84
N LYS A 67 18.62 2.38 -14.28
CA LYS A 67 19.59 3.02 -13.37
C LYS A 67 18.89 3.45 -12.09
N LYS A 68 19.71 3.71 -11.05
CA LYS A 68 19.24 4.40 -9.86
C LYS A 68 18.51 5.68 -10.26
N ASP A 69 17.41 5.97 -9.55
CA ASP A 69 16.49 7.09 -9.74
C ASP A 69 15.57 7.01 -10.98
N ASP A 70 15.75 6.03 -11.86
CA ASP A 70 14.75 5.77 -12.90
C ASP A 70 13.42 5.39 -12.28
N THR A 71 12.33 5.76 -12.94
CA THR A 71 10.98 5.37 -12.55
C THR A 71 10.44 4.28 -13.47
N VAL A 72 9.68 3.35 -12.90
CA VAL A 72 9.10 2.21 -13.61
C VAL A 72 7.63 2.07 -13.24
N LEU A 73 6.74 1.99 -14.22
CA LEU A 73 5.33 1.67 -13.99
C LEU A 73 5.21 0.19 -13.65
N LEU A 74 4.79 -0.14 -12.43
CA LEU A 74 4.61 -1.50 -11.96
C LEU A 74 3.12 -1.84 -11.86
N GLN A 75 2.62 -2.71 -12.77
CA GLN A 75 1.23 -3.12 -12.86
C GLN A 75 1.10 -4.65 -12.91
N LEU A 76 1.38 -5.29 -11.78
CA LEU A 76 1.20 -6.72 -11.57
C LEU A 76 0.05 -6.98 -10.58
N PRO A 77 -0.66 -8.10 -10.68
CA PRO A 77 -1.65 -8.50 -9.68
C PRO A 77 -1.01 -8.96 -8.37
N ASN A 78 -1.85 -9.39 -7.42
CA ASN A 78 -1.41 -9.98 -6.15
C ASN A 78 -0.78 -11.36 -6.36
N ILE A 79 0.46 -11.39 -6.77
CA ILE A 79 1.28 -12.59 -6.96
C ILE A 79 2.64 -12.41 -6.29
N ARG A 80 3.29 -13.51 -5.90
CA ARG A 80 4.62 -13.44 -5.25
C ARG A 80 5.69 -12.79 -6.12
N LEU A 81 5.54 -12.84 -7.45
CA LEU A 81 6.40 -12.12 -8.39
C LEU A 81 6.32 -10.60 -8.17
N TYR A 82 5.12 -10.05 -7.90
CA TYR A 82 4.96 -8.63 -7.57
C TYR A 82 5.84 -8.22 -6.40
N VAL A 83 5.84 -9.01 -5.32
CA VAL A 83 6.64 -8.71 -4.12
C VAL A 83 8.14 -8.77 -4.42
N ALA A 84 8.58 -9.79 -5.16
CA ALA A 84 9.98 -9.92 -5.56
C ALA A 84 10.44 -8.79 -6.49
N VAL A 85 9.62 -8.42 -7.47
CA VAL A 85 9.89 -7.29 -8.39
C VAL A 85 9.93 -5.96 -7.65
N LEU A 86 8.95 -5.69 -6.77
CA LEU A 86 8.93 -4.49 -5.94
C LEU A 86 10.23 -4.36 -5.14
N LEU A 87 10.63 -5.42 -4.44
CA LEU A 87 11.87 -5.42 -3.66
C LEU A 87 13.12 -5.32 -4.54
N GLY A 88 13.14 -5.98 -5.70
CA GLY A 88 14.24 -5.88 -6.67
C GLY A 88 14.45 -4.45 -7.18
N LEU A 89 13.36 -3.76 -7.54
CA LEU A 89 13.42 -2.36 -7.95
C LEU A 89 13.94 -1.46 -6.81
N LEU A 90 13.39 -1.63 -5.58
CA LEU A 90 13.84 -0.87 -4.40
C LEU A 90 15.31 -1.13 -4.08
N LYS A 91 15.79 -2.36 -4.18
CA LYS A 91 17.21 -2.72 -3.98
C LYS A 91 18.11 -2.06 -5.01
N ALA A 92 17.69 -1.98 -6.28
CA ALA A 92 18.43 -1.31 -7.35
C ALA A 92 18.34 0.23 -7.28
N GLY A 93 17.59 0.80 -6.35
CA GLY A 93 17.34 2.25 -6.27
C GLY A 93 16.44 2.78 -7.39
N ILE A 94 15.72 1.89 -8.06
CA ILE A 94 14.72 2.20 -9.08
C ILE A 94 13.38 2.43 -8.40
N LYS A 95 12.65 3.47 -8.80
CA LYS A 95 11.44 3.93 -8.14
C LYS A 95 10.18 3.36 -8.82
N PRO A 96 9.52 2.33 -8.27
CA PRO A 96 8.26 1.84 -8.82
C PRO A 96 7.15 2.87 -8.62
N VAL A 97 6.34 3.04 -9.66
CA VAL A 97 5.04 3.72 -9.63
C VAL A 97 3.98 2.64 -9.59
N LEU A 98 3.27 2.54 -8.49
CA LEU A 98 2.37 1.42 -8.22
C LEU A 98 1.03 1.61 -8.94
N MET A 99 0.89 0.96 -10.09
CA MET A 99 -0.33 0.98 -10.90
C MET A 99 -1.31 -0.08 -10.42
N LEU A 100 -2.57 0.31 -10.19
CA LEU A 100 -3.62 -0.66 -9.87
C LEU A 100 -3.97 -1.53 -11.09
N PRO A 101 -4.37 -2.80 -10.90
CA PRO A 101 -4.91 -3.62 -11.98
C PRO A 101 -6.17 -3.04 -12.65
N THR A 102 -6.84 -2.09 -12.02
CA THR A 102 -8.00 -1.38 -12.59
C THR A 102 -7.62 -0.21 -13.51
N HIS A 103 -6.37 0.27 -13.47
CA HIS A 103 -5.89 1.32 -14.34
C HIS A 103 -5.82 0.83 -15.80
N ARG A 104 -6.15 1.71 -16.73
CA ARG A 104 -6.20 1.43 -18.17
C ARG A 104 -5.36 2.46 -18.95
N GLU A 105 -5.58 2.54 -20.25
CA GLU A 105 -4.79 3.36 -21.17
C GLU A 105 -4.61 4.82 -20.70
N LYS A 106 -5.67 5.46 -20.20
CA LYS A 106 -5.63 6.89 -19.79
C LYS A 106 -4.70 7.12 -18.61
N GLU A 107 -4.81 6.28 -17.59
CA GLU A 107 -3.98 6.36 -16.38
C GLU A 107 -2.53 6.04 -16.75
N LEU A 108 -2.31 5.01 -17.56
CA LEU A 108 -0.98 4.57 -17.98
C LEU A 108 -0.26 5.68 -18.78
N GLU A 109 -0.95 6.25 -19.78
CA GLU A 109 -0.45 7.35 -20.60
C GLU A 109 -0.13 8.59 -19.75
N SER A 110 -1.09 9.01 -18.93
CA SER A 110 -0.94 10.22 -18.12
C SER A 110 0.17 10.09 -17.08
N VAL A 111 0.13 9.02 -16.28
CA VAL A 111 1.09 8.80 -15.20
C VAL A 111 2.49 8.58 -15.76
N GLY A 112 2.64 7.71 -16.76
CA GLY A 112 3.92 7.39 -17.37
C GLY A 112 4.63 8.59 -17.98
N ASN A 113 3.87 9.43 -18.68
CA ASN A 113 4.44 10.63 -19.30
C ASN A 113 4.71 11.76 -18.28
N THR A 114 3.89 11.89 -17.25
CA THR A 114 4.12 12.89 -16.18
C THR A 114 5.41 12.61 -15.42
N ILE A 115 5.70 11.33 -15.11
CA ILE A 115 6.89 10.97 -14.36
C ILE A 115 8.09 10.61 -15.25
N HIS A 116 7.93 10.64 -16.58
CA HIS A 116 8.94 10.23 -17.55
C HIS A 116 9.46 8.82 -17.29
N SER A 117 8.52 7.88 -17.11
CA SER A 117 8.85 6.51 -16.77
C SER A 117 9.75 5.85 -17.82
N LYS A 118 10.81 5.16 -17.36
CA LYS A 118 11.77 4.48 -18.24
C LYS A 118 11.27 3.14 -18.74
N ALA A 119 10.47 2.44 -17.91
CA ALA A 119 9.95 1.14 -18.28
C ALA A 119 8.52 0.93 -17.75
N TYR A 120 7.86 -0.06 -18.32
CA TYR A 120 6.64 -0.64 -17.84
C TYR A 120 6.88 -2.11 -17.49
N ILE A 121 6.38 -2.55 -16.34
CA ILE A 121 6.37 -3.95 -15.91
C ILE A 121 4.92 -4.38 -15.69
N GLY A 122 4.46 -5.41 -16.40
CA GLY A 122 3.09 -5.90 -16.28
C GLY A 122 2.93 -7.38 -16.55
N CYS A 123 1.74 -7.91 -16.28
CA CYS A 123 1.37 -9.26 -16.71
C CYS A 123 0.83 -9.24 -18.14
N VAL A 124 1.02 -10.33 -18.86
CA VAL A 124 0.45 -10.49 -20.22
C VAL A 124 -1.07 -10.51 -20.12
N GLU A 125 -1.61 -11.33 -19.22
CA GLU A 125 -3.05 -11.43 -19.01
C GLU A 125 -3.39 -11.58 -17.52
N PHE A 126 -4.45 -10.90 -17.09
CA PHE A 126 -5.03 -11.06 -15.75
C PHE A 126 -6.51 -10.73 -15.79
N LEU A 127 -7.40 -11.67 -15.35
CA LEU A 127 -8.86 -11.52 -15.30
C LEU A 127 -9.47 -10.98 -16.62
N GLY A 128 -8.99 -11.49 -17.76
CA GLY A 128 -9.42 -11.08 -19.08
C GLY A 128 -8.91 -9.70 -19.54
N GLY A 129 -8.02 -9.07 -18.77
CA GLY A 129 -7.32 -7.85 -19.17
C GLY A 129 -5.94 -8.17 -19.76
N GLU A 130 -5.63 -7.60 -20.92
CA GLU A 130 -4.36 -7.74 -21.65
C GLU A 130 -3.45 -6.54 -21.36
N TYR A 131 -2.66 -6.60 -20.28
CA TYR A 131 -1.95 -5.43 -19.75
C TYR A 131 -0.70 -5.07 -20.55
N VAL A 132 0.12 -6.07 -20.90
CA VAL A 132 1.33 -5.85 -21.73
C VAL A 132 0.92 -5.43 -23.13
N SER A 133 -0.13 -6.03 -23.72
CA SER A 133 -0.68 -5.63 -25.02
C SER A 133 -1.16 -4.18 -25.01
N MET A 134 -1.84 -3.75 -23.96
CA MET A 134 -2.28 -2.36 -23.77
C MET A 134 -1.08 -1.39 -23.71
N ALA A 135 -0.07 -1.70 -22.92
CA ALA A 135 1.14 -0.87 -22.77
C ALA A 135 1.92 -0.82 -24.10
N TYR A 136 2.08 -1.95 -24.79
CA TYR A 136 2.72 -2.03 -26.09
C TYR A 136 1.98 -1.21 -27.16
N LYS A 137 0.65 -1.26 -27.20
CA LYS A 137 -0.16 -0.43 -28.10
C LYS A 137 0.13 1.07 -27.88
N LEU A 138 0.10 1.53 -26.63
CA LEU A 138 0.41 2.92 -26.29
C LEU A 138 1.85 3.32 -26.65
N PHE A 139 2.80 2.43 -26.42
CA PHE A 139 4.20 2.60 -26.82
C PHE A 139 4.34 2.75 -28.33
N LYS A 140 3.73 1.84 -29.11
CA LYS A 140 3.74 1.86 -30.58
C LYS A 140 3.07 3.13 -31.16
N GLU A 141 2.01 3.61 -30.53
CA GLU A 141 1.33 4.86 -30.89
C GLU A 141 2.09 6.13 -30.46
N GLY A 142 3.19 6.01 -29.77
CA GLY A 142 3.96 7.14 -29.22
C GLY A 142 3.22 7.91 -28.10
N ARG A 143 2.24 7.28 -27.47
CA ARG A 143 1.44 7.82 -26.36
C ARG A 143 2.06 7.51 -25.00
N LEU A 144 2.80 6.43 -24.88
CA LEU A 144 3.56 6.06 -23.69
C LEU A 144 5.06 6.06 -24.04
N ASN A 145 5.81 6.97 -23.43
CA ASN A 145 7.24 7.16 -23.70
C ASN A 145 8.09 6.34 -22.73
N VAL A 146 8.11 5.03 -22.89
CA VAL A 146 9.01 4.12 -22.16
C VAL A 146 10.09 3.59 -23.09
N GLU A 147 11.22 3.16 -22.52
CA GLU A 147 12.33 2.58 -23.28
C GLU A 147 12.18 1.06 -23.40
N LYS A 148 11.53 0.42 -22.40
CA LYS A 148 11.34 -1.03 -22.31
C LYS A 148 9.99 -1.41 -21.72
N ILE A 149 9.49 -2.57 -22.14
CA ILE A 149 8.35 -3.25 -21.56
C ILE A 149 8.82 -4.61 -21.06
N PHE A 150 8.61 -4.89 -19.77
CA PHE A 150 8.86 -6.18 -19.15
C PHE A 150 7.52 -6.88 -18.91
N ALA A 151 7.51 -8.19 -19.17
CA ALA A 151 6.35 -9.06 -19.02
C ALA A 151 6.63 -10.22 -18.07
N ASP A 152 5.61 -10.69 -17.37
CA ASP A 152 5.69 -11.90 -16.52
C ASP A 152 5.93 -13.17 -17.33
N THR A 153 5.49 -13.20 -18.58
CA THR A 153 5.67 -14.30 -19.53
C THR A 153 5.89 -13.76 -20.95
N THR A 154 6.07 -14.67 -21.91
CA THR A 154 6.34 -14.29 -23.30
C THR A 154 5.20 -13.47 -23.91
N PHE A 155 5.56 -12.34 -24.50
CA PHE A 155 4.68 -11.49 -25.29
C PHE A 155 5.37 -11.11 -26.59
N THR A 156 4.64 -11.28 -27.73
CA THR A 156 5.09 -10.86 -29.05
C THR A 156 4.00 -9.99 -29.70
N GLY A 157 4.37 -8.78 -30.08
CA GLY A 157 3.50 -7.83 -30.78
C GLY A 157 3.26 -8.21 -32.25
N ASP A 158 2.30 -7.57 -32.88
CA ASP A 158 1.87 -7.79 -34.28
C ASP A 158 2.95 -7.46 -35.34
N ASP A 159 3.95 -6.66 -34.97
CA ASP A 159 5.10 -6.29 -35.82
C ASP A 159 6.39 -7.05 -35.47
N GLY A 160 6.31 -8.07 -34.59
CA GLY A 160 7.46 -8.85 -34.14
C GLY A 160 8.23 -8.23 -32.98
N TYR A 161 7.68 -7.18 -32.33
CA TYR A 161 8.23 -6.68 -31.06
C TYR A 161 8.13 -7.76 -29.98
N GLU A 162 9.19 -7.97 -29.22
CA GLU A 162 9.22 -8.88 -28.07
C GLU A 162 9.44 -8.07 -26.79
N ALA A 163 8.55 -8.26 -25.79
CA ALA A 163 8.76 -7.71 -24.45
C ALA A 163 9.86 -8.50 -23.74
N GLU A 164 10.60 -7.83 -22.86
CA GLU A 164 11.59 -8.49 -22.01
C GLU A 164 10.88 -9.38 -20.98
N VAL A 165 11.12 -10.69 -21.01
CA VAL A 165 10.51 -11.59 -20.05
C VAL A 165 11.25 -11.52 -18.72
N LEU A 166 10.51 -11.27 -17.63
CA LEU A 166 11.08 -11.30 -16.28
C LEU A 166 11.65 -12.70 -16.00
N PRO A 167 12.89 -12.79 -15.49
CA PRO A 167 13.45 -14.09 -15.16
C PRO A 167 12.65 -14.76 -14.04
N GLY A 168 12.26 -16.01 -14.23
CA GLY A 168 11.59 -16.79 -13.19
C GLY A 168 12.53 -17.19 -12.05
N PHE A 169 11.95 -17.53 -10.90
CA PHE A 169 12.70 -18.12 -9.79
C PHE A 169 13.21 -19.53 -10.18
N GLY A 170 14.49 -19.78 -9.94
CA GLY A 170 15.13 -21.06 -10.25
C GLY A 170 16.57 -21.14 -9.73
N ASP A 171 17.30 -22.19 -10.07
CA ASP A 171 18.65 -22.49 -9.54
C ASP A 171 19.66 -21.33 -9.68
N LYS A 172 19.53 -20.50 -10.72
CA LYS A 172 20.39 -19.34 -10.95
C LYS A 172 20.18 -18.20 -9.95
N VAL A 173 19.05 -18.22 -9.25
CA VAL A 173 18.64 -17.19 -8.29
C VAL A 173 19.18 -17.48 -6.90
N ILE A 174 19.27 -18.79 -6.55
CA ILE A 174 19.62 -19.24 -5.21
C ILE A 174 21.03 -18.77 -4.84
N GLY A 175 21.15 -18.10 -3.69
CA GLY A 175 22.43 -17.60 -3.18
C GLY A 175 22.93 -16.33 -3.87
N THR A 176 22.08 -15.59 -4.59
CA THR A 176 22.45 -14.29 -5.15
C THR A 176 22.65 -13.28 -4.01
N GLU A 177 23.88 -12.79 -3.89
CA GLU A 177 24.21 -11.76 -2.91
C GLU A 177 23.70 -10.40 -3.35
N TYR A 178 23.37 -9.54 -2.38
CA TYR A 178 22.99 -8.15 -2.62
C TYR A 178 24.19 -7.32 -3.04
N ASN A 179 24.13 -6.73 -4.22
CA ASN A 179 25.04 -5.69 -4.64
C ASN A 179 24.58 -4.37 -4.02
N ASP A 180 25.42 -3.75 -3.19
CA ASP A 180 25.06 -2.50 -2.50
C ASP A 180 24.95 -1.34 -3.51
N TYR A 181 23.81 -1.25 -4.17
CA TYR A 181 23.43 -0.09 -4.94
C TYR A 181 23.13 1.05 -3.97
N VAL A 182 24.01 2.03 -3.88
CA VAL A 182 23.94 3.13 -2.90
C VAL A 182 22.54 3.75 -2.84
N ASN A 183 21.75 3.32 -1.87
CA ASN A 183 20.42 3.83 -1.57
C ASN A 183 20.46 4.69 -0.31
N ASN A 184 19.81 5.84 -0.35
CA ASN A 184 19.66 6.69 0.80
C ASN A 184 18.25 6.49 1.40
N TYR A 185 18.17 6.31 2.70
CA TYR A 185 16.90 6.18 3.43
C TYR A 185 15.98 7.41 3.28
N ARG A 186 16.49 8.54 2.84
CA ARG A 186 15.73 9.77 2.51
C ARG A 186 15.35 9.90 1.04
N ASP A 187 15.79 8.99 0.19
CA ASP A 187 15.36 8.97 -1.20
C ASP A 187 13.85 8.61 -1.28
N THR A 188 13.20 9.12 -2.31
CA THR A 188 11.87 8.61 -2.69
C THR A 188 12.01 7.13 -3.07
N ALA A 189 11.32 6.27 -2.34
CA ALA A 189 11.34 4.83 -2.55
C ALA A 189 10.41 4.41 -3.69
N LEU A 190 9.19 4.93 -3.68
CA LEU A 190 8.13 4.56 -4.60
C LEU A 190 7.11 5.71 -4.75
N TYR A 191 6.24 5.56 -5.72
CA TYR A 191 5.10 6.46 -5.91
C TYR A 191 3.80 5.67 -5.79
N LEU A 192 2.93 6.13 -4.90
CA LEU A 192 1.52 5.74 -4.88
C LEU A 192 0.72 6.61 -5.84
N LEU A 193 -0.48 6.16 -6.16
CA LEU A 193 -1.43 6.91 -6.97
C LEU A 193 -2.67 7.25 -6.14
N SER A 194 -3.08 8.52 -6.16
CA SER A 194 -4.29 8.93 -5.44
C SER A 194 -5.54 8.32 -6.06
N GLY A 195 -6.50 7.91 -5.23
CA GLY A 195 -7.80 7.35 -5.63
C GLY A 195 -8.81 8.39 -6.11
N GLY A 196 -8.45 9.28 -7.04
CA GLY A 196 -9.36 10.31 -7.56
C GLY A 196 -10.45 9.74 -8.46
N THR A 197 -11.73 9.91 -8.09
CA THR A 197 -12.88 9.43 -8.90
C THR A 197 -13.22 10.31 -10.11
N THR A 198 -12.67 11.52 -10.21
CA THR A 198 -13.05 12.51 -11.21
C THR A 198 -11.91 13.03 -12.09
N ASN A 199 -10.67 12.81 -11.70
CA ASN A 199 -9.47 13.27 -12.40
C ASN A 199 -8.45 12.13 -12.52
N LEU A 200 -7.43 12.34 -13.38
CA LEU A 200 -6.29 11.43 -13.46
C LEU A 200 -5.58 11.30 -12.11
N PRO A 201 -5.03 10.10 -11.79
CA PRO A 201 -4.34 9.87 -10.54
C PRO A 201 -3.16 10.85 -10.34
N LYS A 202 -2.96 11.30 -9.10
CA LYS A 202 -1.81 12.12 -8.73
C LYS A 202 -0.72 11.23 -8.16
N LEU A 203 0.52 11.61 -8.41
CA LEU A 203 1.71 10.90 -7.95
C LEU A 203 2.08 11.32 -6.53
N ILE A 204 2.04 10.38 -5.60
CA ILE A 204 2.34 10.55 -4.18
C ILE A 204 3.71 9.93 -3.90
N PRO A 205 4.80 10.73 -3.79
CA PRO A 205 6.11 10.20 -3.46
C PRO A 205 6.16 9.72 -2.00
N ARG A 206 6.71 8.52 -1.77
CA ARG A 206 6.91 7.97 -0.44
C ARG A 206 8.41 7.78 -0.19
N ILE A 207 8.92 8.35 0.90
CA ILE A 207 10.32 8.26 1.31
C ILE A 207 10.54 6.97 2.09
N HIS A 208 11.69 6.30 1.89
CA HIS A 208 11.98 5.02 2.52
C HIS A 208 11.74 5.02 4.04
N GLU A 209 12.47 5.86 4.80
CA GLU A 209 12.40 5.83 6.28
C GLU A 209 11.02 6.19 6.82
N ALA A 210 10.34 7.16 6.20
CA ALA A 210 8.99 7.56 6.59
C ALA A 210 7.98 6.43 6.37
N TYR A 211 8.15 5.68 5.28
CA TYR A 211 7.26 4.59 4.93
C TYR A 211 7.50 3.33 5.77
N VAL A 212 8.76 3.04 6.11
CA VAL A 212 9.11 2.01 7.11
C VAL A 212 8.50 2.35 8.47
N TYR A 213 8.62 3.62 8.90
CA TYR A 213 8.05 4.08 10.16
C TYR A 213 6.52 3.90 10.21
N ASN A 214 5.81 4.31 9.15
CA ASN A 214 4.35 4.13 9.05
C ASN A 214 3.96 2.66 9.23
N ALA A 215 4.58 1.74 8.48
CA ALA A 215 4.29 0.31 8.58
C ALA A 215 4.57 -0.25 9.99
N ARG A 216 5.69 0.13 10.61
CA ARG A 216 6.02 -0.29 11.99
C ARG A 216 5.06 0.25 13.04
N ALA A 217 4.67 1.54 12.92
CA ALA A 217 3.69 2.14 13.82
C ALA A 217 2.35 1.43 13.71
N THR A 218 1.92 1.12 12.50
CA THR A 218 0.67 0.37 12.26
C THR A 218 0.75 -1.06 12.77
N CYS A 219 1.87 -1.78 12.54
CA CYS A 219 2.08 -3.13 13.10
C CYS A 219 1.94 -3.15 14.62
N LYS A 220 2.43 -2.12 15.30
CA LYS A 220 2.35 -2.01 16.75
C LYS A 220 0.93 -1.86 17.26
N VAL A 221 0.08 -1.09 16.57
CA VAL A 221 -1.33 -0.88 16.94
C VAL A 221 -2.17 -2.10 16.60
N THR A 222 -1.84 -2.79 15.50
CA THR A 222 -2.56 -3.97 15.01
C THR A 222 -1.99 -5.30 15.51
N ASP A 223 -0.97 -5.26 16.40
CA ASP A 223 -0.30 -6.43 17.01
C ASP A 223 0.19 -7.45 15.97
N ILE A 224 0.82 -6.95 14.89
CA ILE A 224 1.46 -7.81 13.89
C ILE A 224 2.83 -8.24 14.39
N THR A 225 3.07 -9.56 14.37
CA THR A 225 4.30 -10.21 14.85
C THR A 225 4.83 -11.21 13.84
N ASP A 226 5.92 -11.88 14.18
CA ASP A 226 6.46 -12.99 13.40
C ASP A 226 5.51 -14.22 13.33
N LYS A 227 4.47 -14.27 14.14
CA LYS A 227 3.45 -15.33 14.09
C LYS A 227 2.26 -14.99 13.21
N SER A 228 2.16 -13.75 12.77
CA SER A 228 1.04 -13.29 11.97
C SER A 228 1.08 -13.88 10.56
N VAL A 229 -0.09 -14.28 10.06
CA VAL A 229 -0.32 -14.68 8.66
C VAL A 229 -1.35 -13.71 8.09
N TYR A 230 -0.87 -12.80 7.24
CA TYR A 230 -1.69 -11.73 6.65
C TYR A 230 -2.23 -12.14 5.29
N LEU A 231 -3.56 -12.08 5.10
CA LEU A 231 -4.19 -12.28 3.80
C LEU A 231 -4.39 -10.93 3.09
N ALA A 232 -3.75 -10.75 1.95
CA ALA A 232 -3.93 -9.59 1.09
C ALA A 232 -5.05 -9.86 0.06
N VAL A 233 -6.27 -9.46 0.37
CA VAL A 233 -7.44 -9.54 -0.52
C VAL A 233 -7.48 -8.35 -1.48
N LEU A 234 -7.13 -7.17 -0.99
CA LEU A 234 -7.08 -5.93 -1.77
C LEU A 234 -5.80 -5.87 -2.60
N SER A 235 -5.81 -5.07 -3.69
CA SER A 235 -4.62 -4.89 -4.53
C SER A 235 -3.44 -4.34 -3.73
N THR A 236 -2.33 -5.08 -3.71
CA THR A 236 -1.08 -4.71 -3.01
C THR A 236 -0.38 -3.47 -3.58
N SER A 237 -0.83 -2.97 -4.73
CA SER A 237 -0.41 -1.67 -5.28
C SER A 237 -1.11 -0.46 -4.63
N HIS A 238 -2.07 -0.68 -3.73
CA HIS A 238 -2.73 0.37 -2.95
C HIS A 238 -2.08 0.49 -1.57
N ASP A 239 -2.00 1.71 -1.03
CA ASP A 239 -1.34 2.01 0.25
C ASP A 239 -1.86 1.15 1.42
N TYR A 240 -3.17 0.99 1.54
CA TYR A 240 -3.81 0.26 2.64
C TYR A 240 -3.31 -1.19 2.78
N PRO A 241 -3.39 -2.07 1.76
CA PRO A 241 -2.84 -3.43 1.85
C PRO A 241 -1.30 -3.47 1.71
N LEU A 242 -0.64 -2.37 1.35
CA LEU A 242 0.81 -2.32 1.24
C LEU A 242 1.50 -2.04 2.59
N THR A 243 1.04 -1.03 3.36
CA THR A 243 1.71 -0.57 4.59
C THR A 243 0.84 -0.47 5.84
N SER A 244 -0.49 -0.66 5.77
CA SER A 244 -1.36 -0.36 6.91
C SER A 244 -2.09 -1.58 7.50
N PRO A 245 -1.39 -2.53 8.16
CA PRO A 245 0.05 -2.80 8.19
C PRO A 245 0.56 -3.42 6.88
N GLY A 246 -0.33 -4.06 6.13
CA GLY A 246 -0.14 -4.59 4.81
C GLY A 246 1.00 -5.60 4.68
N ILE A 247 1.42 -5.80 3.43
CA ILE A 247 2.49 -6.76 3.12
C ILE A 247 3.85 -6.30 3.65
N LEU A 248 4.14 -4.99 3.64
CA LEU A 248 5.42 -4.49 4.14
C LEU A 248 5.51 -4.64 5.65
N GLY A 249 4.47 -4.25 6.41
CA GLY A 249 4.44 -4.42 7.86
C GLY A 249 4.58 -5.87 8.29
N CYS A 250 3.91 -6.79 7.59
CA CYS A 250 4.02 -8.21 7.88
C CYS A 250 5.45 -8.73 7.61
N LEU A 251 6.07 -8.36 6.49
CA LEU A 251 7.46 -8.75 6.18
C LEU A 251 8.46 -8.16 7.17
N TYR A 252 8.30 -6.90 7.60
CA TYR A 252 9.17 -6.29 8.63
C TYR A 252 9.11 -7.03 9.96
N SER A 253 7.94 -7.55 10.30
CA SER A 253 7.72 -8.29 11.55
C SER A 253 8.16 -9.75 11.49
N GLY A 254 8.54 -10.25 10.32
CA GLY A 254 8.87 -11.66 10.12
C GLY A 254 7.63 -12.56 9.97
N GLY A 255 6.46 -11.99 9.69
CA GLY A 255 5.20 -12.72 9.44
C GLY A 255 5.15 -13.38 8.07
N THR A 256 4.05 -14.02 7.74
CA THR A 256 3.79 -14.64 6.44
C THR A 256 2.69 -13.88 5.70
N ILE A 257 2.88 -13.65 4.41
CA ILE A 257 1.88 -13.04 3.54
C ILE A 257 1.23 -14.12 2.69
N VAL A 258 -0.09 -14.10 2.58
CA VAL A 258 -0.87 -14.89 1.64
C VAL A 258 -1.54 -13.92 0.68
N LEU A 259 -1.33 -14.09 -0.62
CA LEU A 259 -1.82 -13.21 -1.67
C LEU A 259 -3.05 -13.83 -2.33
N CYS A 260 -4.21 -13.20 -2.16
CA CYS A 260 -5.40 -13.50 -2.96
C CYS A 260 -5.20 -13.00 -4.38
N HIS A 261 -5.35 -13.88 -5.36
CA HIS A 261 -5.28 -13.52 -6.77
C HIS A 261 -6.48 -12.68 -7.21
N THR A 262 -7.64 -13.00 -6.66
CA THR A 262 -8.88 -12.25 -6.85
C THR A 262 -9.43 -11.76 -5.51
N ALA A 263 -10.41 -10.85 -5.54
CA ALA A 263 -11.13 -10.45 -4.33
C ALA A 263 -12.36 -11.34 -4.05
N GLY A 264 -12.45 -12.52 -4.68
CA GLY A 264 -13.54 -13.47 -4.49
C GLY A 264 -13.54 -14.06 -3.07
N PHE A 265 -14.72 -14.20 -2.50
CA PHE A 265 -14.85 -14.78 -1.14
C PHE A 265 -14.43 -16.24 -1.10
N ASP A 266 -14.71 -17.00 -2.14
CA ASP A 266 -14.36 -18.41 -2.29
C ASP A 266 -12.85 -18.65 -2.20
N GLU A 267 -12.05 -17.88 -2.93
CA GLU A 267 -10.60 -17.92 -2.84
C GLU A 267 -10.11 -17.45 -1.46
N ALA A 268 -10.66 -16.33 -0.96
CA ALA A 268 -10.24 -15.79 0.33
C ALA A 268 -10.51 -16.77 1.48
N PHE A 269 -11.67 -17.44 1.49
CA PHE A 269 -12.04 -18.37 2.55
C PHE A 269 -11.23 -19.67 2.48
N ASP A 270 -10.97 -20.20 1.27
CA ASP A 270 -10.04 -21.33 1.09
C ASP A 270 -8.63 -21.00 1.61
N MET A 271 -8.13 -19.81 1.30
CA MET A 271 -6.82 -19.37 1.78
C MET A 271 -6.78 -19.16 3.30
N ILE A 272 -7.85 -18.64 3.92
CA ILE A 272 -7.93 -18.50 5.38
C ILE A 272 -7.83 -19.89 6.03
N GLU A 273 -8.62 -20.84 5.57
CA GLU A 273 -8.61 -22.21 6.09
C GLU A 273 -7.27 -22.91 5.86
N ARG A 274 -6.77 -22.87 4.61
CA ARG A 274 -5.59 -23.61 4.19
C ARG A 274 -4.31 -23.13 4.83
N TYR A 275 -4.10 -21.80 4.90
CA TYR A 275 -2.87 -21.19 5.37
C TYR A 275 -2.96 -20.66 6.80
N LYS A 276 -4.09 -20.92 7.48
CA LYS A 276 -4.33 -20.48 8.86
C LYS A 276 -4.09 -18.98 9.04
N VAL A 277 -4.72 -18.21 8.18
CA VAL A 277 -4.66 -16.74 8.21
C VAL A 277 -5.12 -16.21 9.56
N THR A 278 -4.37 -15.27 10.13
CA THR A 278 -4.68 -14.65 11.42
C THR A 278 -5.25 -13.25 11.30
N PHE A 279 -4.96 -12.57 10.18
CA PHE A 279 -5.34 -11.17 9.97
C PHE A 279 -5.59 -10.87 8.50
N THR A 280 -6.58 -10.03 8.21
CA THR A 280 -6.83 -9.47 6.87
C THR A 280 -7.33 -8.04 6.94
N SER A 281 -7.16 -7.31 5.83
CA SER A 281 -7.69 -5.96 5.64
C SER A 281 -8.62 -5.96 4.44
N ILE A 282 -9.88 -5.53 4.64
CA ILE A 282 -10.89 -5.46 3.60
C ILE A 282 -11.65 -4.13 3.64
N VAL A 283 -12.48 -3.88 2.64
CA VAL A 283 -13.36 -2.71 2.59
C VAL A 283 -14.81 -3.12 2.88
N PRO A 284 -15.69 -2.21 3.32
CA PRO A 284 -17.08 -2.53 3.67
C PRO A 284 -17.86 -3.25 2.58
N ALA A 285 -17.58 -2.99 1.30
CA ALA A 285 -18.21 -3.69 0.19
C ALA A 285 -17.88 -5.19 0.15
N ILE A 286 -16.63 -5.57 0.42
CA ILE A 286 -16.20 -6.98 0.53
C ILE A 286 -16.78 -7.59 1.81
N ALA A 287 -16.75 -6.85 2.91
CA ALA A 287 -17.32 -7.26 4.19
C ALA A 287 -18.80 -7.62 4.10
N LEU A 288 -19.58 -6.85 3.31
CA LEU A 288 -20.99 -7.12 3.07
C LEU A 288 -21.19 -8.47 2.35
N ILE A 289 -20.40 -8.72 1.29
CA ILE A 289 -20.44 -10.00 0.56
C ILE A 289 -20.08 -11.15 1.51
N TRP A 290 -19.01 -11.02 2.29
CA TRP A 290 -18.61 -12.04 3.27
C TRP A 290 -19.73 -12.33 4.27
N ALA A 291 -20.33 -11.28 4.86
CA ALA A 291 -21.42 -11.43 5.82
C ALA A 291 -22.66 -12.16 5.26
N GLU A 292 -22.95 -12.00 3.96
CA GLU A 292 -24.06 -12.69 3.29
C GLU A 292 -23.72 -14.16 3.02
N VAL A 293 -22.49 -14.46 2.56
CA VAL A 293 -22.13 -15.84 2.19
C VAL A 293 -21.83 -16.72 3.41
N LEU A 294 -21.43 -16.15 4.54
CA LEU A 294 -21.22 -16.87 5.81
C LEU A 294 -22.49 -17.54 6.37
N ASP A 295 -23.67 -17.22 5.83
CA ASP A 295 -24.91 -17.88 6.20
C ASP A 295 -25.06 -19.28 5.56
N TRP A 296 -24.31 -19.59 4.51
CA TRP A 296 -24.45 -20.84 3.74
C TRP A 296 -23.14 -21.46 3.24
N TYR A 297 -22.01 -20.74 3.35
CA TYR A 297 -20.70 -21.25 2.98
C TYR A 297 -19.95 -21.72 4.23
N GLU A 298 -19.45 -22.94 4.18
CA GLU A 298 -18.72 -23.54 5.30
C GLU A 298 -17.20 -23.47 5.03
N ALA A 299 -16.44 -22.90 5.96
CA ALA A 299 -14.98 -22.89 5.98
C ALA A 299 -14.50 -22.82 7.44
N ASP A 300 -13.26 -23.24 7.70
CA ASP A 300 -12.64 -23.13 9.03
C ASP A 300 -11.98 -21.74 9.21
N PHE A 301 -12.66 -20.86 9.94
CA PHE A 301 -12.16 -19.52 10.30
C PHE A 301 -11.48 -19.49 11.69
N SER A 302 -11.24 -20.61 12.34
CA SER A 302 -10.73 -20.66 13.71
C SER A 302 -9.36 -20.01 13.91
N SER A 303 -8.59 -19.85 12.83
CA SER A 303 -7.31 -19.14 12.85
C SER A 303 -7.43 -17.63 12.69
N LEU A 304 -8.53 -17.13 12.12
CA LEU A 304 -8.74 -15.72 11.85
C LEU A 304 -9.06 -14.98 13.16
N GLU A 305 -8.14 -14.18 13.61
CA GLU A 305 -8.25 -13.45 14.87
C GLU A 305 -8.84 -12.05 14.68
N ARG A 306 -8.51 -11.41 13.54
CA ARG A 306 -8.77 -9.98 13.33
C ARG A 306 -9.08 -9.65 11.88
N ILE A 307 -9.99 -8.67 11.70
CA ILE A 307 -10.24 -8.01 10.42
C ILE A 307 -10.10 -6.50 10.61
N SER A 308 -9.35 -5.85 9.73
CA SER A 308 -9.34 -4.40 9.59
C SER A 308 -10.30 -3.96 8.50
N LEU A 309 -11.15 -2.98 8.78
CA LEU A 309 -12.09 -2.38 7.84
C LEU A 309 -11.77 -0.89 7.65
N GLY A 310 -11.51 -0.50 6.40
CA GLY A 310 -11.10 0.85 6.06
C GLY A 310 -11.60 1.33 4.70
N ALA A 311 -11.15 2.50 4.29
CA ALA A 311 -11.45 3.17 3.02
C ALA A 311 -12.91 3.63 2.81
N ALA A 312 -13.86 3.25 3.66
CA ALA A 312 -15.24 3.73 3.63
C ALA A 312 -15.88 3.59 5.02
N LYS A 313 -17.00 4.31 5.23
CA LYS A 313 -17.74 4.21 6.49
C LYS A 313 -18.29 2.79 6.67
N LEU A 314 -18.05 2.21 7.83
CA LEU A 314 -18.56 0.92 8.22
C LEU A 314 -19.99 1.04 8.77
N ASP A 315 -20.87 0.14 8.33
CA ASP A 315 -22.18 -0.01 8.93
C ASP A 315 -22.11 -0.82 10.23
N ARG A 316 -22.79 -0.35 11.28
CA ARG A 316 -22.77 -0.97 12.62
C ARG A 316 -23.32 -2.41 12.62
N GLU A 317 -24.41 -2.65 11.90
CA GLU A 317 -25.06 -3.97 11.87
C GLU A 317 -24.18 -4.97 11.12
N LEU A 318 -23.55 -4.53 10.03
CA LEU A 318 -22.57 -5.31 9.28
C LEU A 318 -21.37 -5.71 10.16
N ALA A 319 -20.84 -4.75 10.92
CA ALA A 319 -19.71 -5.00 11.82
C ALA A 319 -20.06 -6.05 12.89
N LEU A 320 -21.21 -5.89 13.53
CA LEU A 320 -21.70 -6.83 14.55
C LEU A 320 -21.94 -8.23 13.97
N LYS A 321 -22.49 -8.33 12.75
CA LYS A 321 -22.68 -9.60 12.06
C LYS A 321 -21.36 -10.33 11.79
N LEU A 322 -20.33 -9.62 11.35
CA LEU A 322 -19.00 -10.21 11.13
C LEU A 322 -18.36 -10.69 12.43
N ILE A 323 -18.41 -9.88 13.49
CA ILE A 323 -17.89 -10.24 14.81
C ILE A 323 -18.57 -11.53 15.32
N ASP A 324 -19.90 -11.59 15.28
CA ASP A 324 -20.68 -12.73 15.74
C ASP A 324 -20.41 -14.01 14.92
N LYS A 325 -20.36 -13.89 13.58
CA LYS A 325 -20.21 -15.03 12.68
C LYS A 325 -18.79 -15.62 12.66
N LEU A 326 -17.78 -14.78 12.80
CA LEU A 326 -16.37 -15.17 12.66
C LEU A 326 -15.64 -15.28 13.99
N ASP A 327 -16.25 -14.86 15.11
CA ASP A 327 -15.63 -14.78 16.45
C ASP A 327 -14.29 -14.01 16.45
N ILE A 328 -14.28 -12.87 15.78
CA ILE A 328 -13.07 -12.04 15.53
C ILE A 328 -13.11 -10.73 16.32
N LYS A 329 -11.93 -10.13 16.44
CA LYS A 329 -11.79 -8.72 16.78
C LYS A 329 -11.77 -7.88 15.51
N LEU A 330 -12.35 -6.68 15.60
CA LEU A 330 -12.45 -5.78 14.47
C LEU A 330 -11.67 -4.50 14.73
N HIS A 331 -10.98 -4.00 13.71
CA HIS A 331 -10.41 -2.66 13.68
C HIS A 331 -11.14 -1.81 12.65
N GLN A 332 -11.41 -0.54 12.96
CA GLN A 332 -11.64 0.45 11.94
C GLN A 332 -10.33 1.18 11.62
N ALA A 333 -10.11 1.41 10.33
CA ALA A 333 -8.97 2.12 9.81
C ALA A 333 -9.41 3.32 8.97
N TYR A 334 -8.71 4.43 9.14
CA TYR A 334 -8.76 5.57 8.23
C TYR A 334 -7.34 5.94 7.87
N GLY A 335 -7.09 6.26 6.62
CA GLY A 335 -5.77 6.69 6.17
C GLY A 335 -5.78 7.27 4.77
N LEU A 336 -4.73 8.00 4.48
CA LEU A 336 -4.46 8.61 3.18
C LEU A 336 -3.08 8.16 2.70
N GLY A 337 -2.95 7.90 1.40
CA GLY A 337 -1.64 7.65 0.79
C GLY A 337 -0.66 8.82 0.98
N GLU A 338 -1.20 10.01 1.21
CA GLU A 338 -0.47 11.25 1.49
C GLU A 338 0.10 11.33 2.90
N GLY A 339 -0.48 10.61 3.88
CA GLY A 339 -0.04 10.79 5.27
C GLY A 339 -0.74 9.92 6.28
N ILE A 340 -1.54 10.55 7.12
CA ILE A 340 -2.10 9.96 8.33
C ILE A 340 -2.67 8.55 8.18
N THR A 341 -2.43 7.75 9.20
CA THR A 341 -3.10 6.46 9.42
C THR A 341 -3.69 6.46 10.84
N CYS A 342 -4.98 6.21 10.96
CA CYS A 342 -5.69 6.05 12.23
C CYS A 342 -6.25 4.63 12.35
N TYR A 343 -6.25 4.10 13.57
CA TYR A 343 -6.81 2.80 13.90
C TYR A 343 -7.52 2.83 15.24
N THR A 344 -8.62 2.11 15.35
CA THR A 344 -9.15 1.70 16.66
C THR A 344 -8.25 0.61 17.25
N SER A 345 -8.03 0.64 18.57
CA SER A 345 -7.36 -0.47 19.27
C SER A 345 -8.31 -1.65 19.42
N ILE A 346 -7.77 -2.88 19.42
CA ILE A 346 -8.53 -4.09 19.75
C ILE A 346 -9.05 -4.12 21.20
N ASP A 347 -8.49 -3.28 22.06
CA ASP A 347 -8.87 -3.15 23.47
C ASP A 347 -9.82 -1.96 23.71
N ASP A 348 -10.16 -1.20 22.66
CA ASP A 348 -11.13 -0.10 22.76
C ASP A 348 -12.53 -0.67 23.07
N PRO A 349 -13.38 0.11 23.75
CA PRO A 349 -14.79 -0.23 23.90
C PRO A 349 -15.46 -0.47 22.56
N LEU A 350 -16.39 -1.42 22.48
CA LEU A 350 -17.04 -1.80 21.24
C LEU A 350 -17.68 -0.60 20.50
N ASP A 351 -18.28 0.35 21.23
CA ASP A 351 -18.84 1.55 20.63
C ASP A 351 -17.78 2.44 19.99
N VAL A 352 -16.57 2.55 20.56
CA VAL A 352 -15.43 3.26 19.94
C VAL A 352 -15.03 2.56 18.64
N ILE A 353 -14.92 1.23 18.66
CA ILE A 353 -14.59 0.42 17.47
C ILE A 353 -15.64 0.59 16.37
N LEU A 354 -16.93 0.66 16.72
CA LEU A 354 -18.02 0.70 15.75
C LEU A 354 -18.30 2.11 15.20
N GLU A 355 -18.02 3.17 15.97
CA GLU A 355 -18.47 4.53 15.65
C GLU A 355 -17.33 5.48 15.24
N THR A 356 -16.06 5.09 15.48
CA THR A 356 -14.90 5.96 15.20
C THR A 356 -13.88 5.25 14.30
N GLN A 357 -12.93 6.02 13.77
CA GLN A 357 -11.75 5.49 13.09
C GLN A 357 -10.53 5.47 14.02
N GLY A 358 -10.76 5.60 15.33
CA GLY A 358 -9.73 5.55 16.36
C GLY A 358 -8.77 6.75 16.32
N LYS A 359 -7.54 6.51 16.71
CA LYS A 359 -6.50 7.55 16.85
C LYS A 359 -5.38 7.37 15.84
N PRO A 360 -4.59 8.42 15.55
CA PRO A 360 -3.35 8.28 14.80
C PRO A 360 -2.45 7.19 15.39
N VAL A 361 -1.86 6.36 14.51
CA VAL A 361 -1.04 5.21 14.93
C VAL A 361 0.29 5.60 15.56
N SER A 362 0.73 6.81 15.33
CA SER A 362 2.00 7.35 15.81
C SER A 362 1.80 8.45 16.85
N LYS A 363 2.66 8.45 17.89
CA LYS A 363 2.75 9.57 18.83
C LYS A 363 3.38 10.83 18.22
N GLY A 364 4.03 10.71 17.06
CA GLY A 364 4.56 11.82 16.29
C GLY A 364 3.52 12.49 15.41
N ASP A 365 2.34 11.87 15.24
CA ASP A 365 1.25 12.46 14.50
C ASP A 365 0.50 13.50 15.31
N SER A 366 0.06 14.54 14.63
CA SER A 366 -0.80 15.58 15.17
C SER A 366 -1.97 15.82 14.24
N VAL A 367 -3.17 15.83 14.78
CA VAL A 367 -4.40 16.12 14.05
C VAL A 367 -5.15 17.26 14.72
N LYS A 368 -5.83 18.06 13.91
CA LYS A 368 -6.76 19.09 14.37
C LYS A 368 -7.94 19.24 13.41
N ILE A 369 -9.07 19.68 13.92
CA ILE A 369 -10.24 20.00 13.12
C ILE A 369 -10.36 21.53 13.04
N VAL A 370 -10.56 22.06 11.84
CA VAL A 370 -10.66 23.51 11.64
C VAL A 370 -11.94 23.92 10.90
N ASP A 371 -12.40 25.14 11.17
CA ASP A 371 -13.47 25.79 10.42
C ASP A 371 -12.97 26.33 9.06
N ALA A 372 -13.86 26.94 8.29
CA ALA A 372 -13.51 27.54 6.98
C ALA A 372 -12.54 28.74 7.08
N ASN A 373 -12.29 29.28 8.26
CA ASN A 373 -11.36 30.38 8.52
C ASN A 373 -10.02 29.88 9.09
N GLY A 374 -9.86 28.56 9.26
CA GLY A 374 -8.67 27.94 9.84
C GLY A 374 -8.62 27.95 11.37
N ASN A 375 -9.71 28.31 12.06
CA ASN A 375 -9.77 28.27 13.53
C ASN A 375 -9.99 26.82 13.99
N GLU A 376 -9.23 26.38 14.99
CA GLU A 376 -9.39 25.05 15.58
C GLU A 376 -10.73 24.95 16.32
N LEU A 377 -11.41 23.82 16.11
CA LEU A 377 -12.74 23.53 16.66
C LEU A 377 -12.64 22.65 17.92
N SER A 378 -13.65 22.79 18.79
CA SER A 378 -13.78 21.96 19.99
C SER A 378 -14.23 20.52 19.64
N PRO A 379 -14.05 19.54 20.56
CA PRO A 379 -14.58 18.20 20.37
C PRO A 379 -16.05 18.18 19.94
N TYR A 380 -16.39 17.24 19.02
CA TYR A 380 -17.70 17.06 18.39
C TYR A 380 -18.12 18.15 17.38
N GLU A 381 -17.36 19.24 17.22
CA GLU A 381 -17.60 20.21 16.16
C GLU A 381 -16.99 19.72 14.84
N GLN A 382 -17.78 19.77 13.76
CA GLN A 382 -17.38 19.24 12.45
C GLN A 382 -16.66 20.32 11.63
N GLY A 383 -15.49 19.98 11.11
CA GLY A 383 -14.69 20.82 10.23
C GLY A 383 -13.79 20.01 9.31
N GLU A 384 -12.81 20.66 8.69
CA GLU A 384 -11.78 19.98 7.92
C GLU A 384 -10.76 19.32 8.85
N LEU A 385 -10.42 18.05 8.58
CA LEU A 385 -9.33 17.36 9.25
C LEU A 385 -8.01 17.83 8.66
N LEU A 386 -7.14 18.33 9.51
CA LEU A 386 -5.74 18.64 9.20
C LEU A 386 -4.83 17.63 9.90
N GLU A 387 -3.74 17.25 9.24
CA GLU A 387 -2.78 16.28 9.79
C GLU A 387 -1.33 16.69 9.57
N LYS A 388 -0.43 16.22 10.45
CA LYS A 388 1.00 16.41 10.38
C LYS A 388 1.69 15.27 11.11
N GLY A 389 2.68 14.62 10.49
CA GLY A 389 3.38 13.53 11.14
C GLY A 389 4.68 13.12 10.44
N PRO A 390 5.43 12.17 11.03
CA PRO A 390 6.73 11.73 10.51
C PRO A 390 6.68 11.09 9.12
N TYR A 391 5.50 10.63 8.70
CA TYR A 391 5.29 10.01 7.39
C TYR A 391 4.30 10.74 6.50
N THR A 392 3.90 11.96 6.87
CA THR A 392 3.18 12.87 5.96
C THR A 392 4.06 13.18 4.75
N PHE A 393 3.54 13.01 3.54
CA PHE A 393 4.28 13.33 2.32
C PHE A 393 4.53 14.84 2.19
N MET A 394 5.38 15.26 1.27
CA MET A 394 5.77 16.67 1.12
C MET A 394 5.19 17.34 -0.13
N GLY A 395 4.23 16.69 -0.78
CA GLY A 395 3.54 17.20 -1.96
C GLY A 395 3.52 16.22 -3.12
N TYR A 396 2.62 16.46 -4.05
CA TYR A 396 2.46 15.66 -5.27
C TYR A 396 3.56 15.96 -6.27
N TYR A 397 4.10 14.90 -6.87
CA TYR A 397 5.11 15.05 -7.91
C TYR A 397 4.52 15.70 -9.17
N GLY A 398 5.22 16.72 -9.71
CA GLY A 398 4.84 17.41 -10.94
C GLY A 398 3.51 18.18 -10.87
N ASN A 399 3.09 18.63 -9.69
CA ASN A 399 1.85 19.37 -9.49
C ASN A 399 2.01 20.56 -8.54
N GLU A 400 2.86 21.51 -8.92
CA GLU A 400 3.23 22.68 -8.13
C GLU A 400 2.00 23.53 -7.76
N ALA A 401 1.07 23.72 -8.70
CA ALA A 401 -0.14 24.51 -8.49
C ALA A 401 -1.05 23.91 -7.40
N LEU A 402 -1.10 22.58 -7.27
CA LEU A 402 -1.85 21.94 -6.20
C LEU A 402 -1.09 22.02 -4.87
N ASN A 403 0.24 21.96 -4.92
CA ASN A 403 1.09 21.98 -3.73
C ASN A 403 1.13 23.36 -3.05
N GLU A 404 0.85 24.46 -3.75
CA GLU A 404 0.84 25.83 -3.19
C GLU A 404 -0.09 25.99 -1.97
N ASN A 405 -1.23 25.30 -1.96
CA ASN A 405 -2.25 25.41 -0.90
C ASN A 405 -2.47 24.06 -0.20
N LEU A 406 -1.52 23.15 -0.29
CA LEU A 406 -1.66 21.80 0.24
C LEU A 406 -1.41 21.77 1.76
N PHE A 407 -0.59 22.68 2.26
CA PHE A 407 -0.20 22.75 3.66
C PHE A 407 -0.54 24.14 4.25
N THR A 408 -0.87 24.14 5.54
CA THR A 408 -0.96 25.36 6.33
C THR A 408 0.43 25.96 6.59
N GLU A 409 0.48 27.21 7.05
CA GLU A 409 1.74 27.88 7.42
C GLU A 409 2.51 27.12 8.52
N ASP A 410 1.80 26.49 9.46
CA ASP A 410 2.37 25.66 10.53
C ASP A 410 2.61 24.18 10.11
N GLY A 411 2.43 23.87 8.81
CA GLY A 411 2.86 22.62 8.16
C GLY A 411 1.87 21.46 8.30
N TYR A 412 0.60 21.71 8.57
CA TYR A 412 -0.43 20.67 8.49
C TYR A 412 -0.92 20.49 7.06
N LEU A 413 -1.08 19.23 6.67
CA LEU A 413 -1.71 18.85 5.41
C LEU A 413 -3.23 19.06 5.49
N HIS A 414 -3.78 19.70 4.46
CA HIS A 414 -5.21 19.74 4.20
C HIS A 414 -5.67 18.39 3.62
N THR A 415 -6.36 17.57 4.41
CA THR A 415 -6.82 16.25 3.94
C THR A 415 -8.00 16.36 2.96
N GLY A 416 -8.75 17.44 3.03
CA GLY A 416 -10.02 17.59 2.32
C GLY A 416 -11.15 16.73 2.87
N ASP A 417 -10.91 16.03 3.98
CA ASP A 417 -11.93 15.24 4.66
C ASP A 417 -12.59 16.04 5.76
N LYS A 418 -13.92 15.91 5.87
CA LYS A 418 -14.71 16.47 6.94
C LYS A 418 -14.80 15.49 8.09
N ALA A 419 -14.42 15.93 9.29
CA ALA A 419 -14.38 15.07 10.48
C ALA A 419 -14.69 15.88 11.75
N TYR A 420 -14.77 15.19 12.87
CA TYR A 420 -14.64 15.76 14.22
C TYR A 420 -13.77 14.83 15.09
N LEU A 421 -13.24 15.36 16.18
CA LEU A 421 -12.65 14.56 17.25
C LEU A 421 -13.70 14.38 18.35
N ASP A 422 -13.79 13.18 18.94
CA ASP A 422 -14.55 12.98 20.18
C ASP A 422 -13.78 13.52 21.41
N ALA A 423 -14.35 13.39 22.62
CA ALA A 423 -13.72 13.86 23.84
C ALA A 423 -12.41 13.14 24.19
N ASP A 424 -12.22 11.93 23.69
CA ASP A 424 -11.04 11.09 23.90
C ASP A 424 -10.00 11.24 22.78
N GLY A 425 -10.29 12.07 21.76
CA GLY A 425 -9.42 12.35 20.62
C GLY A 425 -9.50 11.31 19.49
N ASN A 426 -10.55 10.47 19.46
CA ASN A 426 -10.79 9.60 18.32
C ASN A 426 -11.30 10.40 17.12
N VAL A 427 -10.82 10.08 15.94
CA VAL A 427 -11.25 10.68 14.67
C VAL A 427 -12.56 10.06 14.22
N VAL A 428 -13.52 10.89 13.84
CA VAL A 428 -14.78 10.44 13.24
C VAL A 428 -14.98 11.13 11.89
N ILE A 429 -14.87 10.36 10.82
CA ILE A 429 -15.00 10.84 9.44
C ILE A 429 -16.47 11.04 9.08
N CYS A 430 -16.80 12.25 8.58
CA CYS A 430 -18.16 12.63 8.20
C CYS A 430 -18.39 12.73 6.69
N GLY A 431 -17.33 12.72 5.88
CA GLY A 431 -17.39 12.85 4.42
C GLY A 431 -16.26 13.71 3.86
N ARG A 432 -16.48 14.33 2.68
CA ARG A 432 -15.52 15.25 2.04
C ARG A 432 -15.96 16.70 2.19
N VAL A 433 -15.00 17.63 2.36
CA VAL A 433 -15.28 19.07 2.48
C VAL A 433 -15.94 19.62 1.20
N LYS A 434 -15.56 19.12 0.01
CA LYS A 434 -16.06 19.59 -1.28
C LYS A 434 -17.33 18.85 -1.78
N GLU A 435 -17.84 17.87 -1.06
CA GLU A 435 -19.07 17.15 -1.40
C GLU A 435 -20.33 17.83 -0.82
N GLN A 436 -20.40 19.16 -0.81
CA GLN A 436 -21.69 19.83 -0.68
C GLN A 436 -22.46 19.62 -1.98
N ILE A 437 -23.32 18.58 -2.00
CA ILE A 437 -24.38 18.51 -3.00
C ILE A 437 -25.28 19.70 -2.77
N ASN A 438 -25.16 20.73 -3.61
CA ASN A 438 -26.18 21.76 -3.75
C ASN A 438 -27.46 21.06 -4.24
N ARG A 439 -28.28 20.59 -3.33
CA ARG A 439 -29.69 20.28 -3.63
C ARG A 439 -30.40 21.63 -3.74
N ALA A 440 -30.51 22.11 -4.96
CA ALA A 440 -31.45 23.15 -5.29
C ALA A 440 -32.89 22.61 -5.20
#